data_83661eeaab9da095515a29007b23b4a4
#
_entry.id   83661eeaab9da095515a29007b23b4a4
#
_cell.length_a   1.000
_cell.length_b   1.000
_cell.length_c   1.000
_cell.angle_alpha   90.00
_cell.angle_beta   90.00
_cell.angle_gamma   90.00
#
_symmetry.space_group_name_H-M   'P 1'
#
loop_
_entity.id
_entity.type
_entity.pdbx_description
1 polymer ?
#
loop_
_entity_poly.entity_id
_entity_poly.type
_entity_poly.pdbx_seq_one_letter_code
_entity_poly.pdbx_strand_id
1 'polypeptide(L)'
;MMRFFIIIVSLLFSSLSHAQSIADLAKKAEEEKNPLHIYADVYSFQNGLAIASKYTEDGEYKYGVVDEEGVVYIPVNYDEISLFQEGNNYRDNVYKCQRNGKLGLVNAQDITLLQCKYSSIKHSGEYVYLVKNGKNGYAELKGTDEVKSLIPCIYDKLESYSKDAPMRATYNGKEGMIDGNNKIIIPFEYSNIGKFYNVGAYNMAWVEQDGKYGIYNIDGTVIQPWDIEKAYVMNENSGTTYLTFDDFPDPSTPYIHIVVNGMTGVLSGKTYKTVIPCKYGYISPVINERAFYKANNKWGIMDIQNNSIQDAIYDKIKINNNWLSDAFTTEGIFQDNMYVFIGDKQGMIDKNGKAFIPVKYDSLGVFSENMIVAKCGNLYGYINSNGEECIPLKYSHADDFSEGLAAVKNEKGKYLFIDASGVMVIKPHEYDRVGHFQNGTCKVYRKNKVWEINREDKKVKKDKDEANNEEKADNKQNKSQSSSKASRSLRHYYEGEDEDEDEDEDEDNSPRKKKSNILKDIFKIEVKTNDRPSRQYSQPPIKVRDDRNSENGSYRRTMRFGNQHRRNR
;
A
#
# COMPACT_ATOMS: atom_id res chain seq x y z
N MET A 1 -8.63 75.39 -83.32
CA MET A 1 -7.98 75.00 -82.08
C MET A 1 -8.54 73.72 -81.46
N MET A 2 -9.85 73.49 -81.48
CA MET A 2 -10.47 72.33 -80.84
C MET A 2 -10.12 70.94 -81.46
N ARG A 3 -9.91 70.87 -82.80
CA ARG A 3 -9.54 69.62 -83.51
C ARG A 3 -8.09 69.18 -83.27
N PHE A 4 -7.17 70.12 -82.99
CA PHE A 4 -5.78 69.82 -82.66
C PHE A 4 -5.64 69.30 -81.20
N PHE A 5 -6.51 69.79 -80.32
CA PHE A 5 -6.52 69.32 -78.92
C PHE A 5 -7.04 67.90 -78.80
N ILE A 6 -8.04 67.49 -79.56
CA ILE A 6 -8.60 66.15 -79.59
C ILE A 6 -7.58 65.12 -80.10
N ILE A 7 -6.79 65.49 -81.15
CA ILE A 7 -5.75 64.58 -81.66
C ILE A 7 -4.59 64.42 -80.71
N ILE A 8 -4.17 65.49 -80.04
CA ILE A 8 -3.12 65.40 -79.01
C ILE A 8 -3.59 64.60 -77.79
N VAL A 9 -4.85 64.74 -77.35
CA VAL A 9 -5.42 63.96 -76.24
C VAL A 9 -5.58 62.48 -76.63
N SER A 10 -6.00 62.22 -77.92
CA SER A 10 -6.12 60.81 -78.36
C SER A 10 -4.76 60.14 -78.57
N LEU A 11 -3.71 60.87 -78.99
CA LEU A 11 -2.34 60.38 -79.09
C LEU A 11 -1.72 60.18 -77.70
N LEU A 12 -2.00 61.05 -76.74
CA LEU A 12 -1.60 60.87 -75.35
C LEU A 12 -2.29 59.66 -74.65
N PHE A 13 -3.61 59.48 -74.93
CA PHE A 13 -4.34 58.31 -74.43
C PHE A 13 -3.85 56.99 -75.06
N SER A 14 -3.55 57.04 -76.41
CA SER A 14 -2.99 55.83 -77.06
C SER A 14 -1.56 55.53 -76.59
N SER A 15 -0.73 56.57 -76.36
CA SER A 15 0.62 56.37 -75.79
C SER A 15 0.59 55.92 -74.31
N LEU A 16 -0.36 56.41 -73.49
CA LEU A 16 -0.56 55.94 -72.13
C LEU A 16 -1.06 54.49 -72.10
N SER A 17 -2.00 54.13 -72.99
CA SER A 17 -2.48 52.75 -73.09
C SER A 17 -1.40 51.77 -73.58
N HIS A 18 -0.53 52.21 -74.53
CA HIS A 18 0.63 51.43 -74.98
C HIS A 18 1.72 51.32 -73.90
N ALA A 19 1.98 52.41 -73.17
CA ALA A 19 2.93 52.39 -72.07
C ALA A 19 2.45 51.48 -70.92
N GLN A 20 1.14 51.49 -70.62
CA GLN A 20 0.54 50.61 -69.64
C GLN A 20 0.57 49.14 -70.09
N SER A 21 0.32 48.85 -71.36
CA SER A 21 0.43 47.53 -71.97
C SER A 21 1.88 47.02 -72.01
N ILE A 22 2.88 47.88 -72.26
CA ILE A 22 4.29 47.54 -72.27
C ILE A 22 4.76 47.29 -70.79
N ALA A 23 4.30 48.07 -69.84
CA ALA A 23 4.59 47.88 -68.43
C ALA A 23 4.00 46.57 -67.90
N ASP A 24 2.75 46.25 -68.31
CA ASP A 24 2.11 44.98 -67.97
C ASP A 24 2.81 43.79 -68.63
N LEU A 25 3.26 43.93 -69.89
CA LEU A 25 4.07 42.91 -70.57
C LEU A 25 5.46 42.74 -69.92
N ALA A 26 6.11 43.83 -69.53
CA ALA A 26 7.40 43.80 -68.84
C ALA A 26 7.25 43.16 -67.45
N LYS A 27 6.19 43.53 -66.76
CA LYS A 27 5.86 42.92 -65.46
C LYS A 27 5.59 41.42 -65.60
N LYS A 28 4.81 41.04 -66.62
CA LYS A 28 4.57 39.61 -66.89
C LYS A 28 5.82 38.88 -67.34
N ALA A 29 6.74 39.51 -68.10
CA ALA A 29 8.03 38.93 -68.47
C ALA A 29 9.02 38.83 -67.27
N GLU A 30 8.93 39.73 -66.26
CA GLU A 30 9.65 39.63 -65.00
C GLU A 30 9.05 38.55 -64.08
N GLU A 31 7.72 38.49 -64.06
CA GLU A 31 7.01 37.41 -63.34
C GLU A 31 7.34 36.03 -63.95
N GLU A 32 7.40 35.91 -65.28
CA GLU A 32 7.81 34.67 -65.99
C GLU A 32 9.30 34.31 -65.79
N LYS A 33 10.17 35.26 -65.41
CA LYS A 33 11.58 35.01 -65.05
C LYS A 33 11.72 34.57 -63.60
N ASN A 34 10.74 34.80 -62.72
CA ASN A 34 10.75 34.31 -61.35
C ASN A 34 10.21 32.89 -61.37
N PRO A 35 11.04 31.87 -61.08
CA PRO A 35 10.62 30.47 -61.08
C PRO A 35 9.51 30.17 -60.05
N LEU A 36 9.32 31.06 -59.09
CA LEU A 36 8.32 30.92 -58.03
C LEU A 36 6.96 31.55 -58.35
N HIS A 37 6.81 32.21 -59.48
CA HIS A 37 5.56 32.96 -59.87
C HIS A 37 4.34 32.04 -60.02
N ILE A 38 4.53 30.75 -60.20
CA ILE A 38 3.46 29.76 -60.36
C ILE A 38 2.80 29.36 -59.05
N TYR A 39 3.38 29.76 -57.91
CA TYR A 39 2.85 29.50 -56.59
C TYR A 39 2.00 30.66 -56.09
N ALA A 40 0.95 30.36 -55.34
CA ALA A 40 0.08 31.37 -54.73
C ALA A 40 0.79 32.09 -53.57
N ASP A 41 1.49 31.32 -52.74
CA ASP A 41 2.35 31.83 -51.68
C ASP A 41 3.63 31.01 -51.62
N VAL A 42 4.75 31.68 -51.29
CA VAL A 42 6.02 31.07 -50.95
C VAL A 42 6.46 31.66 -49.59
N TYR A 43 6.60 30.79 -48.59
CA TYR A 43 6.98 31.22 -47.26
C TYR A 43 8.50 31.45 -47.15
N SER A 44 8.98 31.85 -45.99
CA SER A 44 10.39 32.14 -45.77
C SER A 44 11.26 30.89 -45.99
N PHE A 45 12.36 31.08 -46.74
CA PHE A 45 13.35 30.02 -46.96
C PHE A 45 14.11 29.68 -45.66
N GLN A 46 14.26 28.40 -45.43
CA GLN A 46 15.06 27.86 -44.36
C GLN A 46 15.97 26.77 -44.95
N ASN A 47 17.28 26.92 -44.80
CA ASN A 47 18.27 26.01 -45.41
C ASN A 47 18.07 25.79 -46.91
N GLY A 48 17.71 26.87 -47.67
CA GLY A 48 17.49 26.84 -49.13
C GLY A 48 16.14 26.26 -49.57
N LEU A 49 15.25 25.88 -48.65
CA LEU A 49 13.94 25.32 -48.92
C LEU A 49 12.83 26.19 -48.31
N ALA A 50 11.71 26.34 -49.04
CA ALA A 50 10.52 27.04 -48.59
C ALA A 50 9.26 26.19 -48.80
N ILE A 51 8.28 26.37 -47.91
CA ILE A 51 6.93 25.85 -48.14
C ILE A 51 6.29 26.73 -49.20
N ALA A 52 5.70 26.13 -50.23
CA ALA A 52 4.96 26.82 -51.26
C ALA A 52 3.52 26.29 -51.36
N SER A 53 2.60 27.17 -51.71
CA SER A 53 1.20 26.80 -51.91
C SER A 53 0.76 27.02 -53.34
N LYS A 54 -0.23 26.25 -53.79
CA LYS A 54 -0.84 26.39 -55.11
C LYS A 54 -2.34 26.11 -55.03
N TYR A 55 -3.13 26.84 -55.83
CA TYR A 55 -4.53 26.49 -56.05
C TYR A 55 -4.65 25.28 -56.98
N THR A 56 -5.52 24.36 -56.64
CA THR A 56 -5.97 23.29 -57.53
C THR A 56 -7.05 23.81 -58.47
N GLU A 57 -7.40 23.04 -59.49
CA GLU A 57 -8.51 23.35 -60.39
C GLU A 57 -9.85 23.49 -59.65
N ASP A 58 -10.03 22.78 -58.54
CA ASP A 58 -11.21 22.83 -57.68
C ASP A 58 -11.20 24.03 -56.70
N GLY A 59 -10.17 24.87 -56.73
CA GLY A 59 -10.04 26.07 -55.91
C GLY A 59 -9.54 25.81 -54.48
N GLU A 60 -9.03 24.61 -54.18
CA GLU A 60 -8.42 24.29 -52.88
C GLU A 60 -6.93 24.68 -52.84
N TYR A 61 -6.46 25.10 -51.67
CA TYR A 61 -5.04 25.29 -51.43
C TYR A 61 -4.36 23.94 -51.17
N LYS A 62 -3.24 23.70 -51.87
CA LYS A 62 -2.34 22.59 -51.58
C LYS A 62 -0.92 23.12 -51.36
N TYR A 63 -0.19 22.42 -50.49
CA TYR A 63 1.13 22.81 -50.02
C TYR A 63 2.18 21.79 -50.42
N GLY A 64 3.41 22.24 -50.62
CA GLY A 64 4.59 21.44 -50.89
C GLY A 64 5.86 22.17 -50.46
N VAL A 65 7.00 21.74 -50.92
CA VAL A 65 8.31 22.36 -50.60
C VAL A 65 9.10 22.55 -51.90
N VAL A 66 9.68 23.74 -52.07
CA VAL A 66 10.46 24.15 -53.21
C VAL A 66 11.77 24.80 -52.77
N ASP A 67 12.77 24.86 -53.66
CA ASP A 67 13.95 25.69 -53.48
C ASP A 67 13.79 27.10 -54.13
N GLU A 68 14.86 27.90 -54.05
CA GLU A 68 14.91 29.24 -54.60
C GLU A 68 14.81 29.27 -56.13
N GLU A 69 15.21 28.19 -56.80
CA GLU A 69 15.09 28.00 -58.24
C GLU A 69 13.74 27.44 -58.69
N GLY A 70 12.81 27.19 -57.74
CA GLY A 70 11.47 26.66 -57.99
C GLY A 70 11.44 25.14 -58.23
N VAL A 71 12.55 24.43 -57.96
CA VAL A 71 12.59 22.96 -58.02
C VAL A 71 11.74 22.37 -56.90
N VAL A 72 10.85 21.46 -57.25
CA VAL A 72 9.94 20.82 -56.26
C VAL A 72 10.67 19.69 -55.56
N TYR A 73 10.84 19.86 -54.27
CA TYR A 73 11.38 18.85 -53.37
C TYR A 73 10.29 17.94 -52.81
N ILE A 74 9.16 18.54 -52.37
CA ILE A 74 7.98 17.80 -51.95
C ILE A 74 6.81 18.27 -52.76
N PRO A 75 6.06 17.38 -53.46
CA PRO A 75 4.94 17.74 -54.33
C PRO A 75 3.90 18.61 -53.66
N VAL A 76 3.41 19.63 -54.38
CA VAL A 76 2.38 20.56 -53.87
C VAL A 76 1.01 19.89 -53.96
N ASN A 77 0.75 18.92 -53.10
CA ASN A 77 -0.46 18.11 -53.11
C ASN A 77 -0.95 17.73 -51.68
N TYR A 78 -0.39 18.37 -50.64
CA TYR A 78 -0.81 18.20 -49.26
C TYR A 78 -1.79 19.29 -48.84
N ASP A 79 -2.76 18.97 -47.98
CA ASP A 79 -3.72 19.92 -47.42
C ASP A 79 -3.03 20.90 -46.48
N GLU A 80 -2.01 20.42 -45.76
CA GLU A 80 -1.12 21.21 -44.91
C GLU A 80 0.26 20.58 -44.91
N ILE A 81 1.29 21.41 -44.76
CA ILE A 81 2.68 20.98 -44.55
C ILE A 81 3.37 21.96 -43.60
N SER A 82 4.19 21.45 -42.71
CA SER A 82 5.00 22.27 -41.81
C SER A 82 6.27 21.52 -41.44
N LEU A 83 7.35 22.24 -41.11
CA LEU A 83 8.52 21.58 -40.52
C LEU A 83 8.11 20.79 -39.28
N PHE A 84 8.67 19.58 -39.11
CA PHE A 84 8.40 18.76 -37.97
C PHE A 84 9.13 19.33 -36.76
N GLN A 85 8.37 19.81 -35.76
CA GLN A 85 8.87 20.47 -34.58
C GLN A 85 9.39 19.45 -33.55
N GLU A 86 10.60 19.67 -33.10
CA GLU A 86 11.30 18.90 -32.07
C GLU A 86 11.54 19.78 -30.83
N GLY A 87 10.61 19.74 -29.88
CA GLY A 87 10.65 20.67 -28.75
C GLY A 87 10.53 22.13 -29.19
N ASN A 88 11.56 22.93 -28.86
CA ASN A 88 11.66 24.33 -29.32
C ASN A 88 12.41 24.49 -30.66
N ASN A 89 12.95 23.40 -31.22
CA ASN A 89 13.68 23.39 -32.47
C ASN A 89 12.88 22.64 -33.55
N TYR A 90 13.23 22.87 -34.80
CA TYR A 90 12.70 22.10 -35.93
C TYR A 90 13.74 21.03 -36.31
N ARG A 91 13.24 19.86 -36.72
CA ARG A 91 14.12 18.83 -37.29
C ARG A 91 14.32 19.18 -38.77
N ASP A 92 15.56 19.48 -39.11
CA ASP A 92 15.91 19.85 -40.47
C ASP A 92 15.47 18.76 -41.45
N ASN A 93 14.91 19.21 -42.61
CA ASN A 93 14.53 18.33 -43.70
C ASN A 93 13.45 17.26 -43.41
N VAL A 94 12.71 17.36 -42.29
CA VAL A 94 11.53 16.53 -42.01
C VAL A 94 10.31 17.40 -41.86
N TYR A 95 9.24 17.04 -42.56
CA TYR A 95 8.00 17.79 -42.61
C TYR A 95 6.83 16.95 -42.11
N LYS A 96 5.98 17.54 -41.32
CA LYS A 96 4.68 17.00 -40.97
C LYS A 96 3.69 17.43 -42.07
N CYS A 97 3.07 16.48 -42.71
CA CYS A 97 2.12 16.70 -43.80
C CYS A 97 0.73 16.18 -43.45
N GLN A 98 -0.29 16.79 -44.08
CA GLN A 98 -1.66 16.36 -43.93
C GLN A 98 -2.27 16.06 -45.31
N ARG A 99 -3.05 14.98 -45.37
CA ARG A 99 -3.85 14.65 -46.56
C ARG A 99 -5.16 14.01 -46.12
N ASN A 100 -6.28 14.54 -46.61
CA ASN A 100 -7.64 14.09 -46.22
C ASN A 100 -7.82 14.08 -44.67
N GLY A 101 -7.37 15.17 -44.00
CA GLY A 101 -7.47 15.31 -42.54
C GLY A 101 -6.62 14.32 -41.73
N LYS A 102 -5.70 13.57 -42.37
CA LYS A 102 -4.79 12.64 -41.70
C LYS A 102 -3.35 13.12 -41.83
N LEU A 103 -2.61 12.98 -40.75
CA LEU A 103 -1.22 13.40 -40.63
C LEU A 103 -0.25 12.29 -41.05
N GLY A 104 0.87 12.71 -41.67
CA GLY A 104 2.01 11.88 -42.03
C GLY A 104 3.32 12.64 -41.82
N LEU A 105 4.45 12.00 -42.14
CA LEU A 105 5.78 12.60 -42.19
C LEU A 105 6.42 12.29 -43.54
N VAL A 106 7.09 13.29 -44.10
CA VAL A 106 7.85 13.19 -45.33
C VAL A 106 9.17 13.96 -45.16
N ASN A 107 10.24 13.48 -45.78
CA ASN A 107 11.49 14.22 -45.76
C ASN A 107 11.63 15.12 -47.01
N ALA A 108 12.69 15.95 -47.03
CA ALA A 108 12.95 16.86 -48.15
C ALA A 108 13.29 16.15 -49.48
N GLN A 109 13.56 14.85 -49.49
CA GLN A 109 13.77 14.04 -50.70
C GLN A 109 12.48 13.35 -51.19
N ASP A 110 11.31 13.78 -50.69
CA ASP A 110 9.98 13.21 -50.97
C ASP A 110 9.85 11.73 -50.48
N ILE A 111 10.70 11.31 -49.54
CA ILE A 111 10.58 9.98 -48.95
C ILE A 111 9.47 10.02 -47.88
N THR A 112 8.44 9.24 -48.07
CA THR A 112 7.36 9.10 -47.09
C THR A 112 7.86 8.32 -45.90
N LEU A 113 8.09 8.98 -44.76
CA LEU A 113 8.49 8.40 -43.50
C LEU A 113 7.29 7.79 -42.75
N LEU A 114 6.19 8.51 -42.70
CA LEU A 114 4.90 8.04 -42.19
C LEU A 114 3.78 8.44 -43.15
N GLN A 115 3.01 7.47 -43.61
CA GLN A 115 1.85 7.72 -44.46
C GLN A 115 0.82 8.59 -43.72
N CYS A 116 0.07 9.42 -44.46
CA CYS A 116 -1.03 10.23 -43.93
C CYS A 116 -2.21 9.35 -43.48
N LYS A 117 -2.09 8.76 -42.29
CA LYS A 117 -3.11 7.88 -41.70
C LYS A 117 -3.31 8.10 -40.19
N TYR A 118 -2.58 9.02 -39.60
CA TYR A 118 -2.62 9.32 -38.19
C TYR A 118 -3.52 10.52 -37.89
N SER A 119 -4.18 10.51 -36.74
CA SER A 119 -4.94 11.66 -36.23
C SER A 119 -4.07 12.59 -35.37
N SER A 120 -2.95 12.10 -34.88
CA SER A 120 -1.96 12.90 -34.16
C SER A 120 -0.56 12.33 -34.37
N ILE A 121 0.40 13.23 -34.57
CA ILE A 121 1.84 12.95 -34.58
C ILE A 121 2.50 14.02 -33.71
N LYS A 122 3.14 13.62 -32.62
CA LYS A 122 3.81 14.52 -31.70
C LYS A 122 5.22 14.02 -31.42
N HIS A 123 6.12 14.96 -31.29
CA HIS A 123 7.50 14.67 -30.86
C HIS A 123 7.55 14.33 -29.37
N SER A 124 8.38 13.37 -28.98
CA SER A 124 8.62 12.95 -27.60
C SER A 124 10.07 12.49 -27.43
N GLY A 125 11.02 13.42 -27.27
CA GLY A 125 12.46 13.14 -27.26
C GLY A 125 12.96 12.62 -28.61
N GLU A 126 13.66 11.49 -28.65
CA GLU A 126 14.09 10.82 -29.90
C GLU A 126 12.95 10.04 -30.58
N TYR A 127 11.74 10.05 -30.00
CA TYR A 127 10.61 9.23 -30.40
C TYR A 127 9.43 10.08 -30.87
N VAL A 128 8.56 9.45 -31.62
CA VAL A 128 7.36 10.07 -32.17
C VAL A 128 6.14 9.34 -31.59
N TYR A 129 5.32 10.08 -30.86
CA TYR A 129 4.03 9.60 -30.38
C TYR A 129 2.99 9.66 -31.49
N LEU A 130 2.31 8.57 -31.71
CA LEU A 130 1.38 8.35 -32.82
C LEU A 130 -0.01 8.00 -32.30
N VAL A 131 -1.04 8.62 -32.91
CA VAL A 131 -2.43 8.23 -32.69
C VAL A 131 -3.06 7.86 -34.02
N LYS A 132 -3.58 6.63 -34.12
CA LYS A 132 -4.32 6.15 -35.30
C LYS A 132 -5.61 5.48 -34.84
N ASN A 133 -6.76 5.94 -35.39
CA ASN A 133 -8.09 5.41 -35.06
C ASN A 133 -8.35 5.39 -33.53
N GLY A 134 -7.92 6.45 -32.82
CA GLY A 134 -8.07 6.57 -31.37
C GLY A 134 -7.12 5.70 -30.54
N LYS A 135 -6.23 4.92 -31.19
CA LYS A 135 -5.24 4.09 -30.51
C LYS A 135 -3.84 4.70 -30.58
N ASN A 136 -3.07 4.52 -29.53
CA ASN A 136 -1.77 5.11 -29.27
C ASN A 136 -0.63 4.15 -29.61
N GLY A 137 0.50 4.71 -30.04
CA GLY A 137 1.72 3.98 -30.33
C GLY A 137 2.94 4.88 -30.37
N TYR A 138 4.12 4.32 -30.64
CA TYR A 138 5.39 5.03 -30.77
C TYR A 138 6.20 4.54 -31.94
N ALA A 139 6.95 5.46 -32.54
CA ALA A 139 7.99 5.19 -33.52
C ALA A 139 9.28 5.93 -33.16
N GLU A 140 10.41 5.43 -33.57
CA GLU A 140 11.72 6.08 -33.54
C GLU A 140 12.00 6.68 -34.92
N LEU A 141 12.37 7.95 -34.97
CA LEU A 141 12.79 8.61 -36.20
C LEU A 141 14.33 8.60 -36.26
N LYS A 142 14.87 7.74 -37.11
CA LYS A 142 16.31 7.61 -37.32
C LYS A 142 16.79 8.51 -38.44
N GLY A 143 17.58 9.53 -38.08
CA GLY A 143 18.02 10.51 -39.07
C GLY A 143 16.84 11.19 -39.76
N THR A 144 16.94 11.40 -41.06
CA THR A 144 15.91 12.03 -41.91
C THR A 144 15.21 11.05 -42.85
N ASP A 145 15.62 9.77 -42.85
CA ASP A 145 15.29 8.85 -43.94
C ASP A 145 14.55 7.58 -43.46
N GLU A 146 14.58 7.26 -42.18
CA GLU A 146 13.99 6.04 -41.67
C GLU A 146 13.12 6.26 -40.43
N VAL A 147 11.96 5.62 -40.41
CA VAL A 147 11.12 5.49 -39.23
C VAL A 147 10.99 4.02 -38.87
N LYS A 148 11.40 3.69 -37.65
CA LYS A 148 11.22 2.37 -37.07
C LYS A 148 9.99 2.38 -36.16
N SER A 149 8.97 1.57 -36.49
CA SER A 149 7.85 1.35 -35.58
C SER A 149 8.34 0.57 -34.35
N LEU A 150 8.13 1.12 -33.17
CA LEU A 150 8.46 0.48 -31.88
C LEU A 150 7.21 -0.13 -31.27
N ILE A 151 6.20 0.70 -31.06
CA ILE A 151 4.95 0.31 -30.42
C ILE A 151 3.81 0.57 -31.43
N PRO A 152 3.06 -0.45 -31.86
CA PRO A 152 1.94 -0.27 -32.80
C PRO A 152 0.80 0.53 -32.15
N CYS A 153 0.03 1.27 -32.99
CA CYS A 153 -1.14 2.03 -32.53
C CYS A 153 -2.31 1.07 -32.27
N ILE A 154 -2.27 0.35 -31.17
CA ILE A 154 -3.31 -0.61 -30.72
C ILE A 154 -3.81 -0.32 -29.31
N TYR A 155 -3.11 0.50 -28.52
CA TYR A 155 -3.41 0.78 -27.12
C TYR A 155 -4.40 1.92 -26.95
N ASP A 156 -5.35 1.78 -26.02
CA ASP A 156 -6.31 2.81 -25.64
C ASP A 156 -5.63 3.98 -24.94
N LYS A 157 -4.67 3.64 -24.07
CA LYS A 157 -3.76 4.59 -23.41
C LYS A 157 -2.35 4.00 -23.41
N LEU A 158 -1.36 4.86 -23.40
CA LEU A 158 0.04 4.47 -23.38
C LEU A 158 0.84 5.57 -22.68
N GLU A 159 1.64 5.21 -21.68
CA GLU A 159 2.56 6.15 -21.03
C GLU A 159 3.68 6.61 -21.97
N SER A 160 4.43 7.62 -21.55
CA SER A 160 5.59 8.11 -22.30
C SER A 160 6.57 6.98 -22.58
N TYR A 161 7.08 6.96 -23.83
CA TYR A 161 8.01 5.92 -24.26
C TYR A 161 9.27 5.91 -23.38
N SER A 162 9.66 4.71 -22.99
CA SER A 162 10.93 4.41 -22.34
C SER A 162 11.57 3.18 -22.99
N LYS A 163 12.86 3.28 -23.29
CA LYS A 163 13.64 2.16 -23.83
C LYS A 163 14.02 1.16 -22.74
N ASP A 164 14.32 1.69 -21.55
CA ASP A 164 14.97 0.94 -20.47
C ASP A 164 14.04 0.62 -19.29
N ALA A 165 12.83 1.17 -19.31
CA ALA A 165 11.83 0.94 -18.26
C ALA A 165 10.49 0.47 -18.86
N PRO A 166 9.76 -0.41 -18.16
CA PRO A 166 8.41 -0.78 -18.56
C PRO A 166 7.47 0.42 -18.60
N MET A 167 6.53 0.38 -19.54
CA MET A 167 5.51 1.40 -19.73
C MET A 167 4.14 0.78 -19.46
N ARG A 168 3.32 1.49 -18.69
CA ARG A 168 1.92 1.12 -18.49
C ARG A 168 1.13 1.45 -19.74
N ALA A 169 0.28 0.53 -20.13
CA ALA A 169 -0.63 0.68 -21.26
C ALA A 169 -2.01 0.13 -20.93
N THR A 170 -3.03 0.65 -21.60
CA THR A 170 -4.40 0.11 -21.55
C THR A 170 -4.73 -0.50 -22.91
N TYR A 171 -5.20 -1.73 -22.91
CA TYR A 171 -5.64 -2.44 -24.11
C TYR A 171 -7.00 -3.09 -23.86
N ASN A 172 -8.00 -2.73 -24.71
CA ASN A 172 -9.40 -3.15 -24.56
C ASN A 172 -9.96 -2.88 -23.15
N GLY A 173 -9.62 -1.73 -22.56
CA GLY A 173 -10.10 -1.29 -21.25
C GLY A 173 -9.42 -1.97 -20.07
N LYS A 174 -8.43 -2.84 -20.28
CA LYS A 174 -7.62 -3.49 -19.23
C LYS A 174 -6.21 -2.94 -19.23
N GLU A 175 -5.64 -2.78 -18.04
CA GLU A 175 -4.26 -2.32 -17.87
C GLU A 175 -3.28 -3.49 -17.93
N GLY A 176 -2.10 -3.21 -18.45
CA GLY A 176 -0.95 -4.09 -18.58
C GLY A 176 0.33 -3.27 -18.67
N MET A 177 1.46 -3.94 -18.78
CA MET A 177 2.76 -3.31 -19.02
C MET A 177 3.52 -3.95 -20.16
N ILE A 178 4.23 -3.12 -20.92
CA ILE A 178 5.07 -3.51 -22.05
C ILE A 178 6.47 -2.90 -21.92
N ASP A 179 7.46 -3.54 -22.53
CA ASP A 179 8.78 -2.94 -22.69
C ASP A 179 8.86 -2.05 -23.94
N GLY A 180 10.01 -1.41 -24.16
CA GLY A 180 10.27 -0.54 -25.30
C GLY A 180 10.24 -1.25 -26.67
N ASN A 181 10.19 -2.59 -26.71
CA ASN A 181 10.06 -3.41 -27.91
C ASN A 181 8.66 -4.02 -28.07
N ASN A 182 7.67 -3.51 -27.31
CA ASN A 182 6.30 -4.00 -27.30
C ASN A 182 6.13 -5.45 -26.79
N LYS A 183 7.08 -5.96 -25.99
CA LYS A 183 6.92 -7.23 -25.30
C LYS A 183 6.05 -7.01 -24.07
N ILE A 184 5.03 -7.85 -23.89
CA ILE A 184 4.17 -7.80 -22.70
C ILE A 184 4.98 -8.29 -21.50
N ILE A 185 5.06 -7.46 -20.47
CA ILE A 185 5.68 -7.75 -19.18
C ILE A 185 4.61 -8.15 -18.17
N ILE A 186 3.54 -7.35 -18.05
CA ILE A 186 2.37 -7.67 -17.25
C ILE A 186 1.18 -7.80 -18.19
N PRO A 187 0.41 -8.88 -18.13
CA PRO A 187 -0.75 -9.13 -19.00
C PRO A 187 -1.81 -8.03 -18.92
N PHE A 188 -2.59 -7.83 -20.01
CA PHE A 188 -3.70 -6.88 -20.06
C PHE A 188 -4.99 -7.51 -19.51
N GLU A 189 -5.03 -7.75 -18.21
CA GLU A 189 -6.17 -8.36 -17.54
C GLU A 189 -6.58 -7.64 -16.25
N TYR A 190 -5.79 -6.64 -15.82
CA TYR A 190 -6.00 -5.93 -14.58
C TYR A 190 -6.88 -4.69 -14.75
N SER A 191 -7.58 -4.31 -13.67
CA SER A 191 -8.34 -3.05 -13.60
C SER A 191 -7.44 -1.87 -13.34
N ASN A 192 -6.31 -2.09 -12.66
CA ASN A 192 -5.34 -1.06 -12.34
C ASN A 192 -3.93 -1.66 -12.12
N ILE A 193 -2.89 -0.91 -12.48
CA ILE A 193 -1.48 -1.27 -12.24
C ILE A 193 -0.76 -0.07 -11.64
N GLY A 194 -0.12 -0.27 -10.48
CA GLY A 194 0.70 0.73 -9.81
C GLY A 194 2.00 1.06 -10.56
N LYS A 195 2.70 2.05 -10.07
CA LYS A 195 4.05 2.37 -10.54
C LYS A 195 5.03 1.30 -10.06
N PHE A 196 6.12 1.12 -10.81
CA PHE A 196 7.25 0.33 -10.30
C PHE A 196 8.00 1.09 -9.22
N TYR A 197 8.26 0.39 -8.13
CA TYR A 197 9.08 0.87 -7.02
C TYR A 197 10.35 0.05 -6.90
N ASN A 198 11.47 0.75 -6.72
CA ASN A 198 12.75 0.12 -6.42
C ASN A 198 12.81 -0.22 -4.92
N VAL A 199 12.82 -1.50 -4.59
CA VAL A 199 13.01 -1.98 -3.21
C VAL A 199 14.24 -2.88 -3.18
N GLY A 200 15.39 -2.29 -2.87
CA GLY A 200 16.67 -3.01 -2.86
C GLY A 200 17.06 -3.54 -4.26
N ALA A 201 17.06 -4.87 -4.43
CA ALA A 201 17.35 -5.53 -5.70
C ALA A 201 16.12 -5.76 -6.58
N TYR A 202 14.95 -5.34 -6.14
CA TYR A 202 13.68 -5.62 -6.81
C TYR A 202 13.02 -4.33 -7.30
N ASN A 203 12.48 -4.39 -8.52
CA ASN A 203 11.59 -3.40 -9.11
C ASN A 203 10.21 -4.02 -9.22
N MET A 204 9.25 -3.56 -8.41
CA MET A 204 7.96 -4.22 -8.25
C MET A 204 6.80 -3.28 -8.49
N ALA A 205 5.71 -3.83 -9.03
CA ALA A 205 4.44 -3.14 -9.18
C ALA A 205 3.29 -3.98 -8.58
N TRP A 206 2.36 -3.31 -7.92
CA TRP A 206 1.08 -3.89 -7.54
C TRP A 206 0.17 -3.94 -8.76
N VAL A 207 -0.64 -4.98 -8.82
CA VAL A 207 -1.74 -5.11 -9.77
C VAL A 207 -3.05 -5.33 -9.01
N GLU A 208 -4.15 -4.82 -9.57
CA GLU A 208 -5.48 -4.97 -9.00
C GLU A 208 -6.44 -5.54 -10.02
N GLN A 209 -7.23 -6.52 -9.59
CA GLN A 209 -8.32 -7.08 -10.36
C GLN A 209 -9.44 -7.52 -9.41
N ASP A 210 -10.66 -7.02 -9.66
CA ASP A 210 -11.87 -7.37 -8.91
C ASP A 210 -11.71 -7.18 -7.37
N GLY A 211 -11.00 -6.09 -6.97
CA GLY A 211 -10.73 -5.73 -5.57
C GLY A 211 -9.69 -6.62 -4.89
N LYS A 212 -8.95 -7.43 -5.64
CA LYS A 212 -7.82 -8.22 -5.15
C LYS A 212 -6.52 -7.72 -5.74
N TYR A 213 -5.44 -7.92 -5.00
CA TYR A 213 -4.11 -7.41 -5.33
C TYR A 213 -3.12 -8.54 -5.59
N GLY A 214 -2.16 -8.27 -6.46
CA GLY A 214 -1.00 -9.12 -6.72
C GLY A 214 0.26 -8.29 -6.84
N ILE A 215 1.42 -8.93 -6.96
CA ILE A 215 2.72 -8.24 -7.08
C ILE A 215 3.53 -8.88 -8.20
N TYR A 216 3.97 -8.04 -9.13
CA TYR A 216 4.88 -8.41 -10.22
C TYR A 216 6.24 -7.75 -10.06
N ASN A 217 7.28 -8.45 -10.45
CA ASN A 217 8.60 -7.88 -10.67
C ASN A 217 8.70 -7.27 -12.08
N ILE A 218 9.67 -6.35 -12.31
CA ILE A 218 9.90 -5.67 -13.58
C ILE A 218 10.19 -6.63 -14.75
N ASP A 219 10.67 -7.83 -14.47
CA ASP A 219 10.92 -8.87 -15.48
C ASP A 219 9.66 -9.67 -15.86
N GLY A 220 8.53 -9.35 -15.26
CA GLY A 220 7.25 -10.04 -15.47
C GLY A 220 7.05 -11.28 -14.61
N THR A 221 7.98 -11.59 -13.68
CA THR A 221 7.77 -12.67 -12.71
C THR A 221 6.74 -12.29 -11.66
N VAL A 222 5.83 -13.20 -11.35
CA VAL A 222 4.86 -13.05 -10.27
C VAL A 222 5.56 -13.27 -8.94
N ILE A 223 5.57 -12.26 -8.08
CA ILE A 223 6.08 -12.35 -6.71
C ILE A 223 4.96 -12.82 -5.78
N GLN A 224 3.77 -12.22 -5.91
CA GLN A 224 2.55 -12.64 -5.25
C GLN A 224 1.40 -12.74 -6.26
N PRO A 225 0.65 -13.83 -6.27
CA PRO A 225 -0.54 -13.95 -7.12
C PRO A 225 -1.58 -12.88 -6.73
N TRP A 226 -2.48 -12.54 -7.64
CA TRP A 226 -3.53 -11.54 -7.42
C TRP A 226 -4.73 -12.12 -6.64
N ASP A 227 -4.47 -12.64 -5.45
CA ASP A 227 -5.46 -13.20 -4.52
C ASP A 227 -5.49 -12.49 -3.17
N ILE A 228 -4.65 -11.47 -2.98
CA ILE A 228 -4.59 -10.67 -1.75
C ILE A 228 -5.85 -9.81 -1.65
N GLU A 229 -6.66 -10.05 -0.61
CA GLU A 229 -7.89 -9.29 -0.32
C GLU A 229 -7.61 -7.99 0.42
N LYS A 230 -6.58 -8.00 1.27
CA LYS A 230 -6.14 -6.84 2.06
C LYS A 230 -4.65 -6.92 2.28
N ALA A 231 -4.01 -5.75 2.29
CA ALA A 231 -2.64 -5.59 2.74
C ALA A 231 -2.58 -4.44 3.75
N TYR A 232 -1.79 -4.60 4.83
CA TYR A 232 -1.66 -3.58 5.86
C TYR A 232 -0.32 -3.72 6.58
N VAL A 233 0.13 -2.60 7.15
CA VAL A 233 1.28 -2.56 8.06
C VAL A 233 0.80 -2.25 9.46
N MET A 234 1.44 -2.85 10.44
CA MET A 234 1.19 -2.59 11.85
C MET A 234 2.41 -1.88 12.41
N ASN A 235 2.23 -0.61 12.78
CA ASN A 235 3.27 0.24 13.35
C ASN A 235 3.14 0.32 14.86
N GLU A 236 4.27 0.37 15.55
CA GLU A 236 4.34 0.38 17.02
C GLU A 236 3.56 1.54 17.66
N ASN A 237 3.46 2.69 16.99
CA ASN A 237 2.89 3.91 17.57
C ASN A 237 1.60 4.39 16.88
N SER A 238 1.21 3.86 15.74
CA SER A 238 0.10 4.37 14.92
C SER A 238 -1.00 3.36 14.63
N GLY A 239 -0.88 2.14 15.16
CA GLY A 239 -1.85 1.08 14.91
C GLY A 239 -1.74 0.45 13.51
N THR A 240 -2.86 -0.01 12.98
CA THR A 240 -2.93 -0.67 11.67
C THR A 240 -3.17 0.36 10.58
N THR A 241 -2.25 0.44 9.61
CA THR A 241 -2.42 1.23 8.38
C THR A 241 -2.72 0.27 7.23
N TYR A 242 -3.93 0.32 6.69
CA TYR A 242 -4.28 -0.41 5.48
C TYR A 242 -3.58 0.22 4.28
N LEU A 243 -2.97 -0.62 3.46
CA LEU A 243 -2.32 -0.19 2.24
C LEU A 243 -3.37 -0.08 1.14
N THR A 244 -3.47 1.11 0.55
CA THR A 244 -4.22 1.33 -0.69
C THR A 244 -3.31 1.08 -1.88
N PHE A 245 -3.90 1.04 -3.07
CA PHE A 245 -3.16 0.86 -4.32
C PHE A 245 -2.04 1.89 -4.53
N ASP A 246 -2.24 3.12 -4.03
CA ASP A 246 -1.30 4.22 -4.17
C ASP A 246 -0.29 4.30 -3.01
N ASP A 247 -0.57 3.60 -1.90
CA ASP A 247 0.29 3.57 -0.72
C ASP A 247 1.26 2.39 -0.79
N PHE A 248 2.35 2.56 -1.53
CA PHE A 248 3.40 1.56 -1.47
C PHE A 248 4.12 1.67 -0.12
N PRO A 249 4.28 0.55 0.62
CA PRO A 249 4.96 0.62 1.90
C PRO A 249 6.39 1.10 1.71
N ASP A 250 6.80 2.03 2.57
CA ASP A 250 8.19 2.45 2.69
C ASP A 250 9.10 1.21 2.77
N PRO A 251 10.21 1.15 2.02
CA PRO A 251 11.20 0.08 2.11
C PRO A 251 11.73 -0.15 3.53
N SER A 252 11.57 0.81 4.44
CA SER A 252 11.86 0.67 5.86
C SER A 252 10.87 -0.22 6.61
N THR A 253 9.67 -0.48 6.04
CA THR A 253 8.68 -1.38 6.64
C THR A 253 9.16 -2.82 6.57
N PRO A 254 9.46 -3.48 7.72
CA PRO A 254 10.07 -4.81 7.70
C PRO A 254 9.08 -5.90 7.26
N TYR A 255 7.80 -5.75 7.58
CA TYR A 255 6.77 -6.77 7.37
C TYR A 255 5.44 -6.16 6.94
N ILE A 256 4.78 -6.83 5.98
CA ILE A 256 3.47 -6.47 5.46
C ILE A 256 2.53 -7.64 5.75
N HIS A 257 1.45 -7.37 6.47
CA HIS A 257 0.39 -8.34 6.69
C HIS A 257 -0.52 -8.38 5.47
N ILE A 258 -0.89 -9.58 5.05
CA ILE A 258 -1.82 -9.79 3.94
C ILE A 258 -2.95 -10.73 4.34
N VAL A 259 -4.09 -10.59 3.70
CA VAL A 259 -5.23 -11.49 3.86
C VAL A 259 -5.55 -12.14 2.52
N VAL A 260 -5.61 -13.47 2.52
CA VAL A 260 -5.99 -14.29 1.38
C VAL A 260 -7.03 -15.30 1.85
N ASN A 261 -8.19 -15.36 1.20
CA ASN A 261 -9.33 -16.22 1.58
C ASN A 261 -9.71 -16.06 3.08
N GLY A 262 -9.68 -14.81 3.57
CA GLY A 262 -9.98 -14.48 4.97
C GLY A 262 -8.91 -14.90 5.98
N MET A 263 -7.79 -15.46 5.53
CA MET A 263 -6.67 -15.89 6.39
C MET A 263 -5.49 -14.93 6.28
N THR A 264 -4.88 -14.63 7.42
CA THR A 264 -3.74 -13.72 7.52
C THR A 264 -2.41 -14.46 7.30
N GLY A 265 -1.53 -13.81 6.57
CA GLY A 265 -0.12 -14.16 6.39
C GLY A 265 0.76 -12.90 6.47
N VAL A 266 2.06 -13.07 6.29
CA VAL A 266 3.03 -11.97 6.33
C VAL A 266 4.02 -12.08 5.18
N LEU A 267 4.25 -10.95 4.51
CA LEU A 267 5.31 -10.76 3.53
C LEU A 267 6.49 -10.03 4.16
N SER A 268 7.68 -10.32 3.66
CA SER A 268 8.84 -9.47 3.92
C SER A 268 8.69 -8.14 3.19
N GLY A 269 8.78 -7.01 3.87
CA GLY A 269 8.74 -5.69 3.26
C GLY A 269 9.91 -5.39 2.32
N LYS A 270 11.02 -6.14 2.45
CA LYS A 270 12.20 -6.01 1.57
C LYS A 270 12.10 -6.79 0.26
N THR A 271 11.42 -7.93 0.26
CA THR A 271 11.41 -8.85 -0.88
C THR A 271 10.01 -9.17 -1.38
N TYR A 272 8.98 -8.79 -0.63
CA TYR A 272 7.55 -9.10 -0.83
C TYR A 272 7.25 -10.61 -0.94
N LYS A 273 8.24 -11.45 -0.63
CA LYS A 273 8.03 -12.89 -0.53
C LYS A 273 7.33 -13.24 0.77
N THR A 274 6.50 -14.26 0.71
CA THR A 274 5.81 -14.79 1.89
C THR A 274 6.82 -15.32 2.89
N VAL A 275 6.77 -14.81 4.12
CA VAL A 275 7.52 -15.31 5.28
C VAL A 275 6.64 -16.13 6.21
N ILE A 276 5.39 -15.72 6.40
CA ILE A 276 4.37 -16.49 7.10
C ILE A 276 3.20 -16.72 6.14
N PRO A 277 2.83 -17.98 5.84
CA PRO A 277 1.75 -18.28 4.88
C PRO A 277 0.37 -17.85 5.41
N CYS A 278 -0.55 -17.53 4.50
CA CYS A 278 -1.94 -17.17 4.82
C CYS A 278 -2.75 -18.40 5.24
N LYS A 279 -2.66 -18.76 6.52
CA LYS A 279 -3.39 -19.89 7.12
C LYS A 279 -3.87 -19.63 8.55
N TYR A 280 -3.65 -18.43 9.07
CA TYR A 280 -4.00 -18.04 10.42
C TYR A 280 -5.18 -17.07 10.43
N GLY A 281 -6.05 -17.18 11.45
CA GLY A 281 -7.17 -16.24 11.60
C GLY A 281 -6.72 -14.81 11.91
N TYR A 282 -5.56 -14.68 12.56
CA TYR A 282 -4.94 -13.39 12.87
C TYR A 282 -3.45 -13.58 13.15
N ILE A 283 -2.65 -12.56 12.84
CA ILE A 283 -1.22 -12.46 13.22
C ILE A 283 -1.01 -11.04 13.76
N SER A 284 -0.43 -10.94 14.96
CA SER A 284 -0.06 -9.66 15.57
C SER A 284 1.09 -8.98 14.82
N PRO A 285 1.43 -7.71 15.14
CA PRO A 285 2.70 -7.13 14.69
C PRO A 285 3.88 -8.06 14.98
N VAL A 286 4.82 -8.11 14.03
CA VAL A 286 6.07 -8.87 14.20
C VAL A 286 7.07 -8.02 14.97
N ILE A 287 7.43 -8.44 16.16
CA ILE A 287 8.38 -7.75 17.04
C ILE A 287 9.50 -8.72 17.44
N ASN A 288 10.74 -8.31 17.24
CA ASN A 288 11.91 -9.16 17.53
C ASN A 288 11.80 -10.55 16.89
N GLU A 289 11.38 -10.58 15.60
CA GLU A 289 11.19 -11.79 14.80
C GLU A 289 10.14 -12.76 15.35
N ARG A 290 9.18 -12.29 16.13
CA ARG A 290 8.09 -13.07 16.72
C ARG A 290 6.75 -12.40 16.57
N ALA A 291 5.67 -13.20 16.55
CA ALA A 291 4.30 -12.72 16.51
C ALA A 291 3.38 -13.65 17.33
N PHE A 292 2.36 -13.10 17.95
CA PHE A 292 1.20 -13.87 18.35
C PHE A 292 0.39 -14.24 17.13
N TYR A 293 -0.16 -15.43 17.11
CA TYR A 293 -1.05 -15.87 16.05
C TYR A 293 -2.31 -16.53 16.59
N LYS A 294 -3.36 -16.52 15.80
CA LYS A 294 -4.63 -17.16 16.14
C LYS A 294 -4.94 -18.27 15.15
N ALA A 295 -5.07 -19.49 15.64
CA ALA A 295 -5.47 -20.65 14.88
C ALA A 295 -6.59 -21.38 15.63
N ASN A 296 -7.67 -21.78 14.92
CA ASN A 296 -8.85 -22.42 15.52
C ASN A 296 -9.38 -21.65 16.75
N ASN A 297 -9.39 -20.31 16.65
CA ASN A 297 -9.79 -19.40 17.72
C ASN A 297 -8.97 -19.45 19.01
N LYS A 298 -7.77 -20.06 18.97
CA LYS A 298 -6.82 -20.11 20.07
C LYS A 298 -5.57 -19.31 19.73
N TRP A 299 -4.95 -18.71 20.74
CA TRP A 299 -3.72 -17.95 20.63
C TRP A 299 -2.49 -18.84 20.79
N GLY A 300 -1.48 -18.58 19.98
CA GLY A 300 -0.14 -19.16 20.05
C GLY A 300 0.93 -18.09 19.77
N ILE A 301 2.19 -18.49 19.80
CA ILE A 301 3.35 -17.66 19.48
C ILE A 301 4.21 -18.38 18.46
N MET A 302 4.64 -17.65 17.42
CA MET A 302 5.52 -18.17 16.38
C MET A 302 6.70 -17.24 16.13
N ASP A 303 7.74 -17.77 15.51
CA ASP A 303 8.82 -16.98 14.92
C ASP A 303 8.50 -16.57 13.47
N ILE A 304 9.36 -15.71 12.90
CA ILE A 304 9.20 -15.24 11.52
C ILE A 304 9.47 -16.33 10.48
N GLN A 305 10.11 -17.43 10.84
CA GLN A 305 10.29 -18.61 10.01
C GLN A 305 9.06 -19.54 10.02
N ASN A 306 7.97 -19.08 10.66
CA ASN A 306 6.72 -19.82 10.86
C ASN A 306 6.87 -21.09 11.71
N ASN A 307 7.86 -21.15 12.60
CA ASN A 307 7.97 -22.22 13.60
C ASN A 307 7.14 -21.85 14.83
N SER A 308 6.40 -22.83 15.39
CA SER A 308 5.69 -22.63 16.64
C SER A 308 6.67 -22.56 17.79
N ILE A 309 6.69 -21.43 18.52
CA ILE A 309 7.35 -21.28 19.81
C ILE A 309 6.42 -21.81 20.90
N GLN A 310 5.14 -21.45 20.79
CA GLN A 310 4.05 -21.92 21.63
C GLN A 310 2.85 -22.21 20.75
N ASP A 311 2.35 -23.43 20.78
CA ASP A 311 1.19 -23.83 20.01
C ASP A 311 -0.07 -23.03 20.38
N ALA A 312 -0.98 -22.87 19.42
CA ALA A 312 -2.23 -22.16 19.61
C ALA A 312 -3.21 -22.94 20.47
N ILE A 313 -3.01 -22.88 21.79
CA ILE A 313 -3.80 -23.57 22.81
C ILE A 313 -4.53 -22.63 23.77
N TYR A 314 -4.10 -21.36 23.85
CA TYR A 314 -4.66 -20.40 24.81
C TYR A 314 -5.94 -19.76 24.32
N ASP A 315 -6.94 -19.68 25.17
CA ASP A 315 -8.20 -18.98 24.90
C ASP A 315 -8.00 -17.47 24.94
N LYS A 316 -7.20 -17.00 25.91
CA LYS A 316 -6.92 -15.59 26.15
C LYS A 316 -5.47 -15.42 26.60
N ILE A 317 -4.91 -14.27 26.26
CA ILE A 317 -3.62 -13.79 26.77
C ILE A 317 -3.83 -12.39 27.34
N LYS A 318 -3.25 -12.10 28.50
CA LYS A 318 -3.32 -10.80 29.17
C LYS A 318 -1.93 -10.24 29.38
N ILE A 319 -1.71 -9.02 28.91
CA ILE A 319 -0.44 -8.31 28.97
C ILE A 319 -0.70 -6.96 29.64
N ASN A 320 0.00 -6.65 30.74
CA ASN A 320 -0.16 -5.37 31.46
C ASN A 320 -1.62 -4.96 31.72
N ASN A 321 -2.44 -5.87 32.21
CA ASN A 321 -3.88 -5.68 32.46
C ASN A 321 -4.75 -5.52 31.19
N ASN A 322 -4.20 -5.61 30.00
CA ASN A 322 -4.93 -5.56 28.73
C ASN A 322 -5.07 -6.97 28.12
N TRP A 323 -6.25 -7.29 27.62
CA TRP A 323 -6.48 -8.51 26.87
C TRP A 323 -5.90 -8.39 25.46
N LEU A 324 -5.15 -9.41 25.02
CA LEU A 324 -4.73 -9.51 23.62
C LEU A 324 -5.97 -9.67 22.75
N SER A 325 -6.14 -8.77 21.78
CA SER A 325 -7.27 -8.75 20.86
C SER A 325 -6.78 -8.49 19.42
N ASP A 326 -7.66 -8.71 18.45
CA ASP A 326 -7.37 -8.47 17.03
C ASP A 326 -7.21 -6.95 16.70
N ALA A 327 -7.53 -6.06 17.67
CA ALA A 327 -7.39 -4.59 17.56
C ALA A 327 -6.22 -4.05 18.42
N PHE A 328 -5.20 -4.84 18.63
CA PHE A 328 -4.13 -4.58 19.58
C PHE A 328 -3.20 -3.44 19.15
N THR A 329 -2.87 -2.54 20.10
CA THR A 329 -1.79 -1.55 19.95
C THR A 329 -0.48 -2.15 20.47
N THR A 330 0.63 -1.83 19.83
CA THR A 330 1.89 -2.56 19.88
C THR A 330 2.78 -2.33 21.09
N GLU A 331 2.43 -1.40 21.98
CA GLU A 331 3.28 -1.12 23.14
C GLU A 331 3.42 -2.33 24.06
N GLY A 332 4.62 -2.90 24.05
CA GLY A 332 5.02 -3.93 25.01
C GLY A 332 4.45 -5.31 24.79
N ILE A 333 4.22 -5.75 23.55
CA ILE A 333 3.60 -7.04 23.23
C ILE A 333 4.32 -8.22 23.88
N PHE A 334 5.66 -8.29 23.83
CA PHE A 334 6.41 -9.37 24.47
C PHE A 334 7.06 -8.85 25.76
N GLN A 335 6.33 -9.00 26.84
CA GLN A 335 6.81 -8.61 28.18
C GLN A 335 7.06 -9.83 29.06
N ASP A 336 7.81 -9.65 30.12
CA ASP A 336 7.91 -10.65 31.16
C ASP A 336 6.55 -10.78 31.88
N ASN A 337 6.17 -11.98 32.26
CA ASN A 337 4.98 -12.28 33.06
C ASN A 337 3.63 -12.06 32.34
N MET A 338 3.50 -12.56 31.13
CA MET A 338 2.21 -12.56 30.42
C MET A 338 1.31 -13.68 30.96
N TYR A 339 0.08 -13.34 31.35
CA TYR A 339 -0.91 -14.32 31.78
C TYR A 339 -1.55 -15.01 30.58
N VAL A 340 -1.68 -16.34 30.66
CA VAL A 340 -2.33 -17.17 29.64
C VAL A 340 -3.47 -17.98 30.27
N PHE A 341 -4.53 -18.22 29.49
CA PHE A 341 -5.75 -18.85 29.99
C PHE A 341 -6.16 -20.01 29.07
N ILE A 342 -6.57 -21.13 29.68
CA ILE A 342 -7.26 -22.24 29.03
C ILE A 342 -8.51 -22.54 29.86
N GLY A 343 -9.71 -22.25 29.31
CA GLY A 343 -10.94 -22.20 30.08
C GLY A 343 -10.80 -21.20 31.23
N ASP A 344 -11.14 -21.60 32.42
CA ASP A 344 -11.05 -20.77 33.63
C ASP A 344 -9.69 -20.87 34.34
N LYS A 345 -8.73 -21.61 33.76
CA LYS A 345 -7.40 -21.81 34.38
C LYS A 345 -6.39 -20.82 33.83
N GLN A 346 -5.50 -20.38 34.72
CA GLN A 346 -4.45 -19.41 34.45
C GLN A 346 -3.07 -20.04 34.57
N GLY A 347 -2.16 -19.55 33.76
CA GLY A 347 -0.72 -19.79 33.81
C GLY A 347 0.03 -18.54 33.34
N MET A 348 1.34 -18.64 33.21
CA MET A 348 2.16 -17.52 32.73
C MET A 348 3.23 -17.99 31.74
N ILE A 349 3.51 -17.14 30.80
CA ILE A 349 4.61 -17.25 29.84
C ILE A 349 5.55 -16.06 29.98
N ASP A 350 6.83 -16.29 29.67
CA ASP A 350 7.84 -15.23 29.65
C ASP A 350 7.80 -14.43 28.31
N LYS A 351 8.63 -13.39 28.19
CA LYS A 351 8.78 -12.59 26.96
C LYS A 351 9.23 -13.38 25.73
N ASN A 352 9.75 -14.60 25.91
CA ASN A 352 10.13 -15.50 24.83
C ASN A 352 8.98 -16.43 24.43
N GLY A 353 7.82 -16.33 25.09
CA GLY A 353 6.68 -17.20 24.88
C GLY A 353 6.77 -18.55 25.57
N LYS A 354 7.83 -18.78 26.35
CA LYS A 354 8.00 -20.04 27.08
C LYS A 354 7.15 -20.05 28.36
N ALA A 355 6.32 -21.09 28.52
CA ALA A 355 5.54 -21.28 29.72
C ALA A 355 6.48 -21.60 30.91
N PHE A 356 6.39 -20.82 31.98
CA PHE A 356 7.11 -21.06 33.24
C PHE A 356 6.17 -21.31 34.41
N ILE A 357 4.95 -20.79 34.41
CA ILE A 357 3.87 -21.21 35.31
C ILE A 357 2.83 -21.97 34.49
N PRO A 358 2.60 -23.25 34.74
CA PRO A 358 1.65 -24.07 33.98
C PRO A 358 0.20 -23.59 34.19
N VAL A 359 -0.64 -23.76 33.16
CA VAL A 359 -2.06 -23.37 33.19
C VAL A 359 -2.85 -24.40 34.01
N LYS A 360 -2.89 -24.22 35.29
CA LYS A 360 -3.61 -25.11 36.25
C LYS A 360 -4.28 -24.38 37.39
N TYR A 361 -3.96 -23.10 37.60
CA TYR A 361 -4.44 -22.33 38.75
C TYR A 361 -5.75 -21.62 38.39
N ASP A 362 -6.64 -21.45 39.37
CA ASP A 362 -7.86 -20.70 39.21
C ASP A 362 -7.58 -19.20 39.16
N SER A 363 -6.57 -18.75 39.90
CA SER A 363 -6.14 -17.36 39.93
C SER A 363 -4.66 -17.27 40.27
N LEU A 364 -3.99 -16.33 39.58
CA LEU A 364 -2.64 -15.88 39.88
C LEU A 364 -2.68 -14.40 40.22
N GLY A 365 -2.06 -13.98 41.32
CA GLY A 365 -1.86 -12.58 41.70
C GLY A 365 -0.87 -11.85 40.82
N VAL A 366 -0.20 -10.84 41.35
CA VAL A 366 0.96 -10.18 40.72
C VAL A 366 2.22 -10.51 41.50
N PHE A 367 3.38 -10.43 40.84
CA PHE A 367 4.64 -10.63 41.55
C PHE A 367 4.89 -9.50 42.53
N SER A 368 5.09 -9.86 43.78
CA SER A 368 5.61 -9.01 44.84
C SER A 368 6.75 -9.73 45.52
N GLU A 369 7.92 -9.08 45.65
CA GLU A 369 9.13 -9.64 46.25
C GLU A 369 9.54 -11.02 45.69
N ASN A 370 9.43 -11.17 44.35
CA ASN A 370 9.69 -12.39 43.59
C ASN A 370 8.74 -13.57 43.89
N MET A 371 7.63 -13.32 44.54
CA MET A 371 6.61 -14.31 44.88
C MET A 371 5.25 -13.87 44.27
N ILE A 372 4.47 -14.85 43.81
CA ILE A 372 3.11 -14.62 43.30
C ILE A 372 2.14 -15.52 44.05
N VAL A 373 1.03 -14.99 44.49
CA VAL A 373 -0.06 -15.76 45.09
C VAL A 373 -0.71 -16.63 44.01
N ALA A 374 -0.85 -17.92 44.28
CA ALA A 374 -1.54 -18.88 43.44
C ALA A 374 -2.73 -19.48 44.18
N LYS A 375 -3.88 -19.60 43.47
CA LYS A 375 -5.11 -20.23 44.01
C LYS A 375 -5.45 -21.46 43.18
N CYS A 376 -5.82 -22.56 43.87
CA CYS A 376 -6.42 -23.73 43.23
C CYS A 376 -7.51 -24.29 44.12
N GLY A 377 -8.75 -24.34 43.66
CA GLY A 377 -9.94 -24.58 44.48
C GLY A 377 -10.06 -23.52 45.58
N ASN A 378 -10.16 -23.94 46.82
CA ASN A 378 -10.26 -23.05 47.97
C ASN A 378 -8.91 -22.80 48.65
N LEU A 379 -7.79 -23.24 48.04
CA LEU A 379 -6.48 -23.19 48.67
C LEU A 379 -5.55 -22.22 47.93
N TYR A 380 -4.76 -21.51 48.72
CA TYR A 380 -3.75 -20.55 48.31
C TYR A 380 -2.35 -21.00 48.73
N GLY A 381 -1.38 -20.67 47.91
CA GLY A 381 0.04 -20.85 48.12
C GLY A 381 0.85 -19.85 47.33
N TYR A 382 2.15 -20.06 47.16
CA TYR A 382 3.02 -19.13 46.47
C TYR A 382 3.96 -19.83 45.51
N ILE A 383 4.17 -19.16 44.39
CA ILE A 383 5.09 -19.57 43.33
C ILE A 383 6.15 -18.48 43.22
N ASN A 384 7.43 -18.87 43.05
CA ASN A 384 8.52 -17.92 42.85
C ASN A 384 8.61 -17.44 41.37
N SER A 385 9.49 -16.48 41.10
CA SER A 385 9.73 -15.93 39.74
C SER A 385 10.28 -16.97 38.75
N ASN A 386 10.76 -18.13 39.19
CA ASN A 386 11.19 -19.24 38.34
C ASN A 386 10.02 -20.19 37.96
N GLY A 387 8.81 -19.95 38.50
CA GLY A 387 7.65 -20.81 38.29
C GLY A 387 7.56 -22.02 39.25
N GLU A 388 8.38 -22.05 40.31
CA GLU A 388 8.41 -23.11 41.29
C GLU A 388 7.43 -22.83 42.44
N GLU A 389 6.62 -23.82 42.81
CA GLU A 389 5.72 -23.75 43.96
C GLU A 389 6.55 -23.85 45.24
N CYS A 390 6.96 -22.69 45.78
CA CYS A 390 7.81 -22.61 46.98
C CYS A 390 7.02 -22.82 48.25
N ILE A 391 5.77 -22.33 48.31
CA ILE A 391 4.89 -22.52 49.47
C ILE A 391 3.65 -23.26 48.98
N PRO A 392 3.42 -24.48 49.43
CA PRO A 392 2.32 -25.32 48.96
C PRO A 392 0.94 -24.68 49.16
N LEU A 393 -0.01 -25.02 48.27
CA LEU A 393 -1.41 -24.61 48.35
C LEU A 393 -2.06 -25.27 49.60
N LYS A 394 -2.10 -24.55 50.70
CA LYS A 394 -2.64 -25.05 51.98
C LYS A 394 -3.38 -24.01 52.80
N TYR A 395 -3.32 -22.75 52.42
CA TYR A 395 -3.97 -21.67 53.17
C TYR A 395 -5.36 -21.39 52.59
N SER A 396 -6.30 -20.99 53.46
CA SER A 396 -7.63 -20.60 53.02
C SER A 396 -7.69 -19.15 52.45
N HIS A 397 -6.60 -18.40 52.64
CA HIS A 397 -6.39 -17.06 52.08
C HIS A 397 -4.90 -16.72 52.08
N ALA A 398 -4.43 -15.93 51.12
CA ALA A 398 -3.06 -15.45 51.09
C ALA A 398 -3.01 -14.07 50.47
N ASP A 399 -2.26 -13.15 51.08
CA ASP A 399 -1.96 -11.81 50.58
C ASP A 399 -0.56 -11.76 49.99
N ASP A 400 -0.25 -10.71 49.21
CA ASP A 400 1.08 -10.52 48.62
C ASP A 400 2.16 -10.31 49.69
N PHE A 401 3.40 -10.70 49.39
CA PHE A 401 4.55 -10.41 50.22
C PHE A 401 4.82 -8.91 50.29
N SER A 402 5.15 -8.43 51.47
CA SER A 402 5.60 -7.07 51.71
C SER A 402 6.57 -7.03 52.89
N GLU A 403 7.76 -6.43 52.68
CA GLU A 403 8.86 -6.42 53.64
C GLU A 403 9.23 -7.82 54.15
N GLY A 404 9.22 -8.83 53.26
CA GLY A 404 9.60 -10.22 53.55
C GLY A 404 8.55 -11.01 54.32
N LEU A 405 7.35 -10.49 54.53
CA LEU A 405 6.25 -11.18 55.19
C LEU A 405 4.96 -11.16 54.38
N ALA A 406 4.23 -12.24 54.41
CA ALA A 406 2.89 -12.33 53.83
C ALA A 406 1.86 -12.78 54.88
N ALA A 407 0.71 -12.15 54.88
CA ALA A 407 -0.41 -12.57 55.69
C ALA A 407 -1.16 -13.73 55.01
N VAL A 408 -1.41 -14.80 55.76
CA VAL A 408 -2.16 -15.97 55.27
C VAL A 408 -3.20 -16.36 56.30
N LYS A 409 -4.27 -17.04 55.88
CA LYS A 409 -5.23 -17.69 56.80
C LYS A 409 -5.01 -19.21 56.86
N ASN A 410 -4.99 -19.76 58.06
CA ASN A 410 -4.99 -21.20 58.22
C ASN A 410 -6.39 -21.81 58.02
N GLU A 411 -6.52 -23.14 58.11
CA GLU A 411 -7.79 -23.88 57.97
C GLU A 411 -8.88 -23.44 58.99
N LYS A 412 -8.49 -22.83 60.12
CA LYS A 412 -9.39 -22.32 61.14
C LYS A 412 -9.78 -20.84 60.88
N GLY A 413 -9.41 -20.29 59.71
CA GLY A 413 -9.70 -18.90 59.33
C GLY A 413 -8.92 -17.84 60.12
N LYS A 414 -7.85 -18.23 60.87
CA LYS A 414 -7.02 -17.30 61.63
C LYS A 414 -5.85 -16.79 60.79
N TYR A 415 -5.64 -15.48 60.84
CA TYR A 415 -4.47 -14.85 60.20
C TYR A 415 -3.17 -15.18 60.96
N LEU A 416 -2.12 -15.47 60.20
CA LEU A 416 -0.74 -15.59 60.63
C LEU A 416 0.15 -14.96 59.56
N PHE A 417 1.39 -14.68 59.90
CA PHE A 417 2.34 -14.16 58.93
C PHE A 417 3.47 -15.16 58.73
N ILE A 418 3.84 -15.33 57.47
CA ILE A 418 4.92 -16.24 57.04
C ILE A 418 5.99 -15.48 56.32
N ASP A 419 7.22 -15.99 56.32
CA ASP A 419 8.31 -15.52 55.48
C ASP A 419 8.32 -16.19 54.11
N ALA A 420 9.24 -15.79 53.23
CA ALA A 420 9.36 -16.32 51.89
C ALA A 420 9.72 -17.84 51.83
N SER A 421 10.17 -18.43 52.93
CA SER A 421 10.39 -19.87 53.07
C SER A 421 9.13 -20.61 53.55
N GLY A 422 8.03 -19.89 53.79
CA GLY A 422 6.78 -20.44 54.32
C GLY A 422 6.84 -20.75 55.83
N VAL A 423 7.87 -20.25 56.52
CA VAL A 423 8.02 -20.39 57.97
C VAL A 423 7.15 -19.34 58.67
N MET A 424 6.42 -19.79 59.69
CA MET A 424 5.56 -18.91 60.47
C MET A 424 6.40 -17.98 61.36
N VAL A 425 6.26 -16.66 61.11
CA VAL A 425 6.92 -15.61 61.89
C VAL A 425 6.00 -15.06 62.97
N ILE A 426 4.73 -14.79 62.63
CA ILE A 426 3.70 -14.32 63.57
C ILE A 426 2.64 -15.40 63.73
N LYS A 427 2.31 -15.74 64.97
CA LYS A 427 1.37 -16.81 65.35
C LYS A 427 -0.05 -16.51 64.86
N PRO A 428 -0.92 -17.55 64.72
CA PRO A 428 -2.30 -17.36 64.31
C PRO A 428 -3.11 -16.52 65.29
N HIS A 429 -3.70 -15.46 64.76
CA HIS A 429 -4.60 -14.56 65.50
C HIS A 429 -6.00 -14.47 64.87
N GLU A 430 -6.97 -14.17 65.70
CA GLU A 430 -8.35 -13.93 65.31
C GLU A 430 -8.55 -12.46 64.91
N TYR A 431 -7.84 -12.07 63.82
CA TYR A 431 -8.06 -10.78 63.19
C TYR A 431 -9.22 -10.87 62.19
N ASP A 432 -10.05 -9.83 62.08
CA ASP A 432 -11.08 -9.75 61.06
C ASP A 432 -10.44 -9.41 59.69
N ARG A 433 -9.43 -8.52 59.73
CA ARG A 433 -8.63 -8.12 58.58
C ARG A 433 -7.21 -7.74 59.01
N VAL A 434 -6.27 -7.88 58.11
CA VAL A 434 -4.90 -7.41 58.27
C VAL A 434 -4.47 -6.59 57.08
N GLY A 435 -3.47 -5.70 57.23
CA GLY A 435 -2.81 -4.99 56.13
C GLY A 435 -1.52 -5.69 55.73
N HIS A 436 -0.73 -5.03 54.91
CA HIS A 436 0.64 -5.43 54.57
C HIS A 436 1.62 -4.77 55.53
N PHE A 437 2.80 -5.37 55.73
CA PHE A 437 3.89 -4.72 56.43
C PHE A 437 4.40 -3.54 55.64
N GLN A 438 4.53 -2.40 56.28
CA GLN A 438 5.10 -1.18 55.73
C GLN A 438 5.82 -0.39 56.83
N ASN A 439 7.08 -0.01 56.61
CA ASN A 439 7.94 0.64 57.61
C ASN A 439 8.04 -0.16 58.89
N GLY A 440 8.18 -1.49 58.79
CA GLY A 440 8.34 -2.40 59.91
C GLY A 440 7.09 -2.68 60.73
N THR A 441 5.92 -2.16 60.32
CA THR A 441 4.65 -2.35 61.06
C THR A 441 3.52 -2.80 60.11
N CYS A 442 2.49 -3.43 60.68
CA CYS A 442 1.29 -3.87 59.98
C CYS A 442 0.04 -3.47 60.76
N LYS A 443 -0.95 -2.86 60.10
CA LYS A 443 -2.27 -2.57 60.69
C LYS A 443 -3.10 -3.85 60.77
N VAL A 444 -3.62 -4.15 61.98
CA VAL A 444 -4.50 -5.29 62.22
C VAL A 444 -5.81 -4.82 62.81
N TYR A 445 -6.89 -5.50 62.47
CA TYR A 445 -8.28 -5.12 62.81
C TYR A 445 -8.98 -6.26 63.56
N ARG A 446 -9.66 -5.94 64.65
CA ARG A 446 -10.49 -6.90 65.37
C ARG A 446 -11.62 -6.17 66.12
N LYS A 447 -12.85 -6.59 65.92
CA LYS A 447 -14.04 -6.03 66.63
C LYS A 447 -14.06 -4.49 66.60
N ASN A 448 -13.94 -3.89 65.42
CA ASN A 448 -13.88 -2.46 65.21
C ASN A 448 -12.70 -1.69 65.84
N LYS A 449 -11.71 -2.39 66.33
CA LYS A 449 -10.46 -1.82 66.83
C LYS A 449 -9.36 -2.01 65.82
N VAL A 450 -8.51 -1.00 65.63
CA VAL A 450 -7.31 -1.05 64.79
C VAL A 450 -6.09 -0.72 65.63
N TRP A 451 -4.99 -1.45 65.42
CA TRP A 451 -3.70 -1.11 65.98
C TRP A 451 -2.60 -1.63 65.06
N GLU A 452 -1.39 -1.20 65.31
CA GLU A 452 -0.24 -1.65 64.57
C GLU A 452 0.56 -2.67 65.37
N ILE A 453 1.07 -3.69 64.70
CA ILE A 453 2.00 -4.69 65.25
C ILE A 453 3.33 -4.61 64.51
N ASN A 454 4.43 -4.93 65.18
CA ASN A 454 5.74 -5.12 64.57
C ASN A 454 5.97 -6.61 64.21
N ARG A 455 7.13 -6.92 63.64
CA ARG A 455 7.51 -8.29 63.25
C ARG A 455 7.62 -9.25 64.43
N GLU A 456 7.77 -8.77 65.66
CA GLU A 456 7.80 -9.56 66.87
C GLU A 456 6.41 -9.78 67.49
N ASP A 457 5.34 -9.43 66.76
CA ASP A 457 3.92 -9.53 67.20
C ASP A 457 3.61 -8.61 68.40
N LYS A 458 4.40 -7.54 68.58
CA LYS A 458 4.21 -6.55 69.63
C LYS A 458 3.41 -5.37 69.09
N LYS A 459 2.46 -4.91 69.90
CA LYS A 459 1.70 -3.70 69.57
C LYS A 459 2.61 -2.45 69.63
N VAL A 460 2.66 -1.72 68.53
CA VAL A 460 3.40 -0.47 68.41
C VAL A 460 2.61 0.66 69.03
N LYS A 461 3.21 1.38 70.00
CA LYS A 461 2.63 2.61 70.54
C LYS A 461 3.04 3.74 69.64
N LYS A 462 2.07 4.43 69.03
CA LYS A 462 2.32 5.72 68.35
C LYS A 462 2.60 6.81 69.40
N ASP A 463 3.68 7.55 69.21
CA ASP A 463 3.90 8.78 69.99
C ASP A 463 2.73 9.77 69.74
N LYS A 464 2.28 10.43 70.82
CA LYS A 464 1.05 11.26 70.78
C LYS A 464 1.09 12.40 69.75
N ASP A 465 2.27 12.77 69.25
CA ASP A 465 2.45 13.89 68.31
C ASP A 465 2.22 13.51 66.86
N GLU A 466 2.40 12.23 66.47
CA GLU A 466 2.06 11.73 65.12
C GLU A 466 0.55 11.43 64.95
N ALA A 467 -0.14 10.99 66.01
CA ALA A 467 -1.57 10.68 65.98
C ALA A 467 -2.43 11.91 65.65
N ASN A 468 -2.02 13.09 66.04
CA ASN A 468 -2.73 14.36 65.73
C ASN A 468 -2.54 14.86 64.28
N ASN A 469 -1.45 14.42 63.60
CA ASN A 469 -1.21 14.79 62.21
C ASN A 469 -1.89 13.83 61.23
N GLU A 470 -2.03 12.55 61.53
CA GLU A 470 -2.73 11.56 60.69
C GLU A 470 -4.25 11.79 60.73
N GLU A 471 -4.85 12.09 61.90
CA GLU A 471 -6.28 12.41 61.98
C GLU A 471 -6.67 13.68 61.20
N LYS A 472 -5.72 14.63 61.06
CA LYS A 472 -5.87 15.81 60.18
C LYS A 472 -5.64 15.49 58.71
N ALA A 473 -4.81 14.51 58.37
CA ALA A 473 -4.55 14.06 57.01
C ALA A 473 -5.69 13.19 56.45
N ASP A 474 -6.24 12.27 57.26
CA ASP A 474 -7.39 11.43 56.88
C ASP A 474 -8.69 12.29 56.72
N ASN A 475 -8.91 13.32 57.58
CA ASN A 475 -10.00 14.28 57.41
C ASN A 475 -9.83 15.22 56.21
N LYS A 476 -8.57 15.43 55.72
CA LYS A 476 -8.27 16.20 54.54
C LYS A 476 -8.40 15.38 53.26
N GLN A 477 -8.07 14.08 53.28
CA GLN A 477 -8.28 13.16 52.15
C GLN A 477 -9.75 12.84 51.92
N ASN A 478 -10.58 12.70 52.98
CA ASN A 478 -12.03 12.51 52.81
C ASN A 478 -12.77 13.74 52.29
N LYS A 479 -12.19 14.96 52.35
CA LYS A 479 -12.72 16.17 51.74
C LYS A 479 -12.23 16.43 50.30
N SER A 480 -11.15 15.80 49.85
CA SER A 480 -10.58 15.96 48.50
C SER A 480 -10.93 14.81 47.53
N GLN A 481 -11.53 13.72 48.00
CA GLN A 481 -11.93 12.57 47.15
C GLN A 481 -13.28 12.75 46.44
N SER A 482 -13.86 13.94 46.41
CA SER A 482 -15.00 14.22 45.54
C SER A 482 -14.62 14.67 44.12
N SER A 483 -13.32 14.67 43.72
CA SER A 483 -12.90 15.18 42.41
C SER A 483 -11.72 14.47 41.75
N SER A 484 -11.44 13.17 41.94
CA SER A 484 -10.55 12.46 41.04
C SER A 484 -10.90 10.98 40.85
N LYS A 485 -11.30 10.66 39.63
CA LYS A 485 -11.67 9.34 39.11
C LYS A 485 -10.45 8.40 38.81
N ALA A 486 -9.41 8.37 39.61
CA ALA A 486 -8.19 7.64 39.28
C ALA A 486 -7.79 6.49 40.22
N SER A 487 -8.61 6.08 41.18
CA SER A 487 -8.26 4.97 42.08
C SER A 487 -9.40 3.97 42.33
N ARG A 488 -10.20 3.69 41.28
CA ARG A 488 -11.32 2.75 41.35
C ARG A 488 -11.04 1.36 40.76
N SER A 489 -9.81 1.06 40.31
CA SER A 489 -9.54 -0.22 39.63
C SER A 489 -9.08 -1.37 40.50
N LEU A 490 -8.86 -1.17 41.80
CA LEU A 490 -8.35 -2.24 42.72
C LEU A 490 -9.39 -2.83 43.67
N ARG A 491 -10.66 -2.37 43.63
CA ARG A 491 -11.70 -2.88 44.55
C ARG A 491 -12.66 -3.91 43.95
N HIS A 492 -12.58 -4.19 42.66
CA HIS A 492 -13.58 -5.02 41.93
C HIS A 492 -13.16 -6.47 41.71
N TYR A 493 -12.09 -6.95 42.36
CA TYR A 493 -11.57 -8.30 42.09
C TYR A 493 -11.99 -9.34 43.12
N TYR A 494 -12.78 -9.00 44.15
CA TYR A 494 -13.10 -9.93 45.24
C TYR A 494 -14.57 -9.99 45.70
N GLU A 495 -15.52 -9.49 44.94
CA GLU A 495 -16.93 -9.75 45.25
C GLU A 495 -17.53 -10.60 44.12
N GLY A 496 -17.88 -11.83 44.48
CA GLY A 496 -18.63 -12.76 43.65
C GLY A 496 -20.04 -12.25 43.38
N GLU A 497 -20.47 -12.46 42.17
CA GLU A 497 -21.82 -12.25 41.73
C GLU A 497 -22.74 -13.27 42.39
N ASP A 498 -23.67 -12.79 43.23
CA ASP A 498 -24.92 -13.48 43.52
C ASP A 498 -25.98 -12.74 42.73
N GLU A 499 -26.56 -13.45 41.76
CA GLU A 499 -27.73 -13.03 40.98
C GLU A 499 -28.96 -13.10 41.86
N ASP A 500 -29.75 -12.00 41.92
CA ASP A 500 -31.19 -12.07 42.20
C ASP A 500 -31.89 -11.10 41.23
N GLU A 501 -32.78 -11.70 40.43
CA GLU A 501 -33.75 -11.06 39.59
C GLU A 501 -34.80 -10.37 40.45
N ASP A 502 -35.17 -9.12 40.15
CA ASP A 502 -36.51 -8.64 40.34
C ASP A 502 -36.83 -7.53 39.31
N GLU A 503 -37.91 -7.79 38.58
CA GLU A 503 -38.60 -6.90 37.68
C GLU A 503 -39.25 -5.76 38.45
N ASP A 504 -39.21 -4.53 37.91
CA ASP A 504 -40.38 -3.60 38.00
C ASP A 504 -40.27 -2.51 36.95
N GLU A 505 -41.38 -2.40 36.20
CA GLU A 505 -41.69 -1.39 35.20
C GLU A 505 -41.89 0.00 35.86
N ASP A 506 -41.46 1.08 35.18
CA ASP A 506 -42.24 2.32 35.11
C ASP A 506 -41.78 3.23 33.97
N GLU A 507 -42.76 3.68 33.21
CA GLU A 507 -42.70 4.62 32.08
C GLU A 507 -42.33 6.04 32.55
N ASP A 508 -41.49 6.76 31.79
CA ASP A 508 -41.74 8.18 31.56
C ASP A 508 -41.13 8.70 30.24
N ASN A 509 -41.90 9.55 29.60
CA ASN A 509 -41.86 10.13 28.27
C ASN A 509 -41.01 11.41 28.26
N SER A 510 -40.09 11.52 27.34
CA SER A 510 -39.88 12.73 26.51
C SER A 510 -38.63 12.69 25.62
N PRO A 511 -38.59 13.41 24.48
CA PRO A 511 -37.77 13.04 23.33
C PRO A 511 -36.46 13.85 23.23
N ARG A 512 -35.31 13.18 22.92
CA ARG A 512 -34.12 13.86 22.39
C ARG A 512 -33.38 13.06 21.30
N LYS A 513 -33.52 13.60 20.10
CA LYS A 513 -32.59 13.67 18.96
C LYS A 513 -31.68 12.46 18.63
N LYS A 514 -32.03 11.84 17.50
CA LYS A 514 -31.27 10.92 16.68
C LYS A 514 -29.86 11.42 16.38
N LYS A 515 -28.85 10.58 16.64
CA LYS A 515 -27.61 10.50 15.88
C LYS A 515 -27.45 9.07 15.39
N SER A 516 -27.18 8.97 14.08
CA SER A 516 -27.19 7.81 13.22
C SER A 516 -26.21 6.70 13.64
N ASN A 517 -26.76 5.50 13.84
CA ASN A 517 -26.00 4.24 13.81
C ASN A 517 -25.81 3.80 12.35
N ILE A 518 -24.58 3.91 11.84
CA ILE A 518 -24.14 3.30 10.57
C ILE A 518 -23.09 2.24 10.91
N LEU A 519 -23.46 1.19 11.59
CA LEU A 519 -22.52 0.08 11.89
C LEU A 519 -23.19 -1.27 12.16
N LYS A 520 -24.42 -1.50 11.65
CA LYS A 520 -25.13 -2.77 11.89
C LYS A 520 -25.49 -3.61 10.66
N ASP A 521 -25.09 -3.21 9.44
CA ASP A 521 -25.52 -3.90 8.20
C ASP A 521 -24.43 -4.65 7.43
N ILE A 522 -23.29 -5.04 8.06
CA ILE A 522 -22.20 -5.75 7.35
C ILE A 522 -22.14 -7.26 7.66
N PHE A 523 -22.99 -7.82 8.51
CA PHE A 523 -22.94 -9.27 8.78
C PHE A 523 -24.25 -9.97 8.49
N LYS A 524 -24.54 -10.24 7.20
CA LYS A 524 -25.39 -11.34 6.74
C LYS A 524 -25.04 -11.68 5.28
N ILE A 525 -24.13 -12.58 5.07
CA ILE A 525 -24.02 -13.32 3.81
C ILE A 525 -23.90 -14.81 4.15
N GLU A 526 -24.91 -15.55 3.70
CA GLU A 526 -24.98 -17.00 3.75
C GLU A 526 -23.94 -17.63 2.82
N VAL A 527 -23.20 -18.59 3.35
CA VAL A 527 -22.26 -19.42 2.61
C VAL A 527 -23.04 -20.46 1.80
N LYS A 528 -22.99 -20.37 0.46
CA LYS A 528 -23.27 -21.51 -0.43
C LYS A 528 -21.94 -21.98 -1.05
N THR A 529 -21.51 -23.15 -0.61
CA THR A 529 -20.41 -23.90 -1.19
C THR A 529 -20.78 -24.40 -2.57
N ASN A 530 -19.97 -24.07 -3.58
CA ASN A 530 -19.97 -24.78 -4.86
C ASN A 530 -18.51 -25.08 -5.26
N ASP A 531 -18.16 -26.35 -5.14
CA ASP A 531 -16.96 -26.96 -5.69
C ASP A 531 -16.93 -26.83 -7.22
N ARG A 532 -15.89 -26.20 -7.78
CA ARG A 532 -15.46 -26.39 -9.18
C ARG A 532 -13.95 -26.48 -9.28
N PRO A 533 -13.44 -27.41 -10.10
CA PRO A 533 -12.01 -27.67 -10.18
C PRO A 533 -11.27 -26.59 -10.98
N SER A 534 -10.03 -26.34 -10.57
CA SER A 534 -9.07 -25.44 -11.20
C SER A 534 -8.84 -25.79 -12.68
N ARG A 535 -9.24 -24.90 -13.59
CA ARG A 535 -8.83 -24.92 -14.99
C ARG A 535 -7.52 -24.16 -15.15
N GLN A 536 -6.49 -24.85 -15.58
CA GLN A 536 -5.30 -24.24 -16.20
C GLN A 536 -5.75 -23.50 -17.47
N TYR A 537 -5.64 -22.17 -17.46
CA TYR A 537 -5.84 -21.34 -18.65
C TYR A 537 -4.51 -21.20 -19.38
N SER A 538 -4.38 -21.92 -20.51
CA SER A 538 -3.44 -21.57 -21.56
C SER A 538 -4.09 -20.51 -22.45
N GLN A 539 -3.52 -19.32 -22.50
CA GLN A 539 -3.99 -18.24 -23.36
C GLN A 539 -3.61 -18.50 -24.83
N PRO A 540 -4.47 -18.16 -25.79
CA PRO A 540 -4.12 -18.16 -27.20
C PRO A 540 -3.21 -16.96 -27.52
N PRO A 541 -2.20 -17.12 -28.40
CA PRO A 541 -1.35 -16.01 -28.81
C PRO A 541 -2.14 -14.96 -29.58
N ILE A 542 -1.94 -13.70 -29.24
CA ILE A 542 -2.49 -12.55 -29.97
C ILE A 542 -1.91 -12.56 -31.39
N LYS A 543 -2.72 -12.95 -32.38
CA LYS A 543 -2.34 -12.84 -33.78
C LYS A 543 -2.34 -11.37 -34.19
N VAL A 544 -1.17 -10.77 -34.25
CA VAL A 544 -0.94 -9.51 -34.98
C VAL A 544 -1.10 -9.85 -36.46
N ARG A 545 -2.13 -9.35 -37.11
CA ARG A 545 -2.24 -9.38 -38.56
C ARG A 545 -1.19 -8.42 -39.11
N ASP A 546 -0.12 -9.00 -39.67
CA ASP A 546 0.85 -8.30 -40.52
C ASP A 546 0.15 -8.03 -41.86
N ASP A 547 -0.29 -6.80 -42.07
CA ASP A 547 -0.72 -6.32 -43.39
C ASP A 547 0.52 -6.05 -44.26
N ARG A 548 1.24 -7.10 -44.60
CA ARG A 548 2.18 -7.10 -45.72
C ARG A 548 1.62 -8.01 -46.79
N ASN A 549 0.85 -7.41 -47.68
CA ASN A 549 0.60 -7.98 -48.99
C ASN A 549 1.31 -7.13 -50.01
N SER A 550 2.27 -7.62 -50.67
CA SER A 550 2.25 -7.97 -52.10
C SER A 550 3.67 -8.05 -52.66
N GLU A 551 3.85 -9.13 -53.34
CA GLU A 551 4.56 -9.32 -54.60
C GLU A 551 6.01 -9.74 -54.59
N ASN A 552 6.12 -11.01 -55.00
CA ASN A 552 7.09 -11.59 -55.91
C ASN A 552 8.60 -11.67 -55.59
N GLY A 553 9.01 -12.89 -55.55
CA GLY A 553 10.41 -13.19 -55.87
C GLY A 553 11.00 -14.44 -55.20
N SER A 554 10.80 -15.58 -55.86
CA SER A 554 11.54 -16.81 -55.61
C SER A 554 13.02 -16.60 -55.43
N TYR A 555 13.59 -17.19 -54.38
CA TYR A 555 14.90 -17.88 -54.47
C TYR A 555 15.03 -18.92 -53.35
N ARG A 556 14.99 -20.18 -53.77
CA ARG A 556 15.48 -21.34 -53.00
C ARG A 556 17.00 -21.20 -52.75
N ARG A 557 17.42 -21.37 -51.52
CA ARG A 557 18.72 -21.99 -51.23
C ARG A 557 18.68 -22.77 -49.93
N THR A 558 18.67 -24.05 -50.12
CA THR A 558 19.05 -25.09 -49.16
C THR A 558 20.48 -24.86 -48.66
N MET A 559 20.71 -24.95 -47.37
CA MET A 559 21.95 -25.54 -46.85
C MET A 559 21.69 -26.34 -45.57
N ARG A 560 22.24 -27.53 -45.67
CA ARG A 560 22.21 -28.63 -44.71
C ARG A 560 23.31 -28.48 -43.65
N PHE A 561 23.02 -29.02 -42.46
CA PHE A 561 23.84 -29.82 -41.56
C PHE A 561 25.20 -29.31 -41.02
N GLY A 562 25.31 -29.47 -39.72
CA GLY A 562 26.58 -29.54 -38.99
C GLY A 562 26.37 -29.85 -37.50
N ASN A 563 26.02 -31.13 -37.20
CA ASN A 563 26.24 -31.72 -35.88
C ASN A 563 27.74 -31.90 -35.66
N GLN A 564 28.27 -31.49 -34.52
CA GLN A 564 29.40 -32.22 -33.89
C GLN A 564 29.43 -32.01 -32.37
N HIS A 565 29.32 -33.14 -31.70
CA HIS A 565 29.78 -33.40 -30.33
C HIS A 565 31.25 -32.99 -30.12
N ARG A 566 31.59 -32.49 -28.91
CA ARG A 566 32.68 -33.07 -28.11
C ARG A 566 32.68 -32.62 -26.65
N ARG A 567 32.86 -33.62 -25.88
CA ARG A 567 33.07 -33.75 -24.42
C ARG A 567 34.40 -33.12 -23.96
N ASN A 568 34.45 -32.94 -22.65
CA ASN A 568 35.57 -33.00 -21.69
C ASN A 568 36.46 -31.74 -21.57
N ARG A 569 36.39 -31.06 -20.46
CA ARG A 569 37.10 -31.34 -19.18
C ARG A 569 36.48 -30.50 -18.06
#